data_5aeb273d04fd6106077722c8a5d1fc15
#
_entry.id   5aeb273d04fd6106077722c8a5d1fc15
#
_cell.length_a   1.000
_cell.length_b   1.000
_cell.length_c   1.000
_cell.angle_alpha   90.00
_cell.angle_beta   90.00
_cell.angle_gamma   90.00
#
_symmetry.space_group_name_H-M   'P 1'
#
loop_
_entity.id
_entity.type
_entity.pdbx_description
1 polymer ?
#
loop_
_entity_poly.entity_id
_entity_poly.type
_entity_poly.pdbx_seq_one_letter_code
_entity_poly.pdbx_strand_id
1 'polypeptide(L)'
;MKQQVQLPLEGVRVVDFGQQIAGPAVAMVLADLGATVVHIDPPSGPQWKHQANGILNRNKSCLNLDLKTPEGLDQALQLIDRADVVIESFRPGVMQRLGIDFAALRANRSQLISLSVPGFASNDQLRSQWKATEAVVAATAGAFTDMGFNRVLMGLNPCF
;
A
#
# COMPACT_ATOMS: atom_id res chain seq x y z
N MET A 1 37.02 -16.31 4.25
CA MET A 1 36.07 -15.76 3.29
C MET A 1 34.70 -15.71 3.97
N LYS A 2 34.14 -14.52 4.20
CA LYS A 2 32.75 -14.41 4.70
C LYS A 2 31.83 -14.79 3.53
N GLN A 3 31.06 -15.87 3.65
CA GLN A 3 30.00 -16.17 2.72
C GLN A 3 29.03 -14.99 2.75
N GLN A 4 28.89 -14.30 1.62
CA GLN A 4 27.88 -13.27 1.46
C GLN A 4 26.53 -13.99 1.38
N VAL A 5 25.72 -13.88 2.41
CA VAL A 5 24.39 -14.46 2.42
C VAL A 5 23.55 -13.66 1.43
N GLN A 6 23.22 -14.26 0.28
CA GLN A 6 22.32 -13.68 -0.69
C GLN A 6 20.90 -13.71 -0.12
N LEU A 7 20.24 -12.56 -0.12
CA LEU A 7 18.85 -12.47 0.34
C LEU A 7 17.87 -13.00 -0.73
N PRO A 8 16.75 -13.61 -0.34
CA PRO A 8 15.84 -14.30 -1.27
C PRO A 8 15.29 -13.41 -2.40
N LEU A 9 15.12 -12.11 -2.16
CA LEU A 9 14.56 -11.16 -3.14
C LEU A 9 15.60 -10.14 -3.65
N GLU A 10 16.89 -10.48 -3.52
CA GLU A 10 17.94 -9.63 -4.09
C GLU A 10 17.77 -9.49 -5.61
N GLY A 11 17.76 -8.24 -6.11
CA GLY A 11 17.49 -7.92 -7.51
C GLY A 11 16.03 -7.62 -7.85
N VAL A 12 15.08 -7.98 -6.99
CA VAL A 12 13.66 -7.63 -7.18
C VAL A 12 13.45 -6.14 -6.88
N ARG A 13 12.75 -5.43 -7.76
CA ARG A 13 12.42 -3.99 -7.64
C ARG A 13 10.95 -3.81 -7.39
N VAL A 14 10.62 -3.06 -6.35
CA VAL A 14 9.26 -2.84 -5.88
C VAL A 14 8.96 -1.34 -5.83
N VAL A 15 7.80 -0.95 -6.36
CA VAL A 15 7.24 0.41 -6.17
C VAL A 15 6.02 0.28 -5.26
N ASP A 16 6.03 1.01 -4.15
CA ASP A 16 5.02 0.96 -3.10
C ASP A 16 4.27 2.30 -3.04
N PHE A 17 3.03 2.32 -3.51
CA PHE A 17 2.09 3.43 -3.34
C PHE A 17 1.17 3.24 -2.13
N GLY A 18 1.40 2.19 -1.33
CA GLY A 18 0.59 1.87 -0.17
C GLY A 18 0.54 3.02 0.83
N GLN A 19 -0.62 3.23 1.42
CA GLN A 19 -0.79 4.24 2.47
C GLN A 19 -1.20 3.56 3.78
N GLN A 20 -0.97 4.23 4.89
CA GLN A 20 -1.26 3.75 6.24
C GLN A 20 -0.42 2.52 6.63
N ILE A 21 -1.01 1.32 6.77
CA ILE A 21 -0.34 0.15 7.34
C ILE A 21 -0.22 -0.99 6.34
N ALA A 22 -1.31 -1.45 5.74
CA ALA A 22 -1.36 -2.73 5.04
C ALA A 22 -0.42 -2.80 3.82
N GLY A 23 -0.51 -1.84 2.90
CA GLY A 23 0.39 -1.75 1.74
C GLY A 23 1.86 -1.59 2.16
N PRO A 24 2.19 -0.56 2.99
CA PRO A 24 3.55 -0.38 3.48
C PRO A 24 4.12 -1.58 4.24
N ALA A 25 3.32 -2.35 4.97
CA ALA A 25 3.78 -3.55 5.68
C ALA A 25 4.19 -4.67 4.71
N VAL A 26 3.42 -4.88 3.63
CA VAL A 26 3.82 -5.84 2.58
C VAL A 26 5.15 -5.43 1.96
N ALA A 27 5.28 -4.16 1.57
CA ALA A 27 6.51 -3.64 0.98
C ALA A 27 7.71 -3.71 1.94
N MET A 28 7.48 -3.51 3.25
CA MET A 28 8.50 -3.67 4.29
C MET A 28 9.02 -5.11 4.36
N VAL A 29 8.14 -6.10 4.32
CA VAL A 29 8.55 -7.52 4.33
C VAL A 29 9.38 -7.85 3.10
N LEU A 30 9.00 -7.35 1.91
CA LEU A 30 9.80 -7.55 0.69
C LEU A 30 11.18 -6.88 0.81
N ALA A 31 11.25 -5.67 1.39
CA ALA A 31 12.51 -4.99 1.64
C ALA A 31 13.40 -5.74 2.63
N ASP A 32 12.84 -6.29 3.71
CA ASP A 32 13.57 -7.11 4.67
C ASP A 32 14.11 -8.40 4.04
N LEU A 33 13.47 -8.91 3.00
CA LEU A 33 13.92 -10.08 2.23
C LEU A 33 14.90 -9.72 1.11
N GLY A 34 15.31 -8.46 0.98
CA GLY A 34 16.35 -8.01 0.04
C GLY A 34 15.87 -7.32 -1.23
N ALA A 35 14.56 -7.11 -1.40
CA ALA A 35 14.06 -6.34 -2.53
C ALA A 35 14.46 -4.86 -2.41
N THR A 36 14.74 -4.23 -3.55
CA THR A 36 14.90 -2.77 -3.63
C THR A 36 13.54 -2.12 -3.71
N VAL A 37 13.11 -1.45 -2.63
CA VAL A 37 11.78 -0.86 -2.52
C VAL A 37 11.84 0.67 -2.56
N VAL A 38 11.03 1.27 -3.44
CA VAL A 38 10.76 2.71 -3.48
C VAL A 38 9.33 2.95 -3.02
N HIS A 39 9.17 3.62 -1.88
CA HIS A 39 7.89 4.04 -1.34
C HIS A 39 7.55 5.45 -1.80
N ILE A 40 6.32 5.67 -2.26
CA ILE A 40 5.86 6.95 -2.81
C ILE A 40 4.78 7.54 -1.92
N ASP A 41 5.11 8.66 -1.30
CA ASP A 41 4.20 9.51 -0.53
C ASP A 41 3.70 10.70 -1.35
N PRO A 42 2.55 11.29 -1.01
CA PRO A 42 2.13 12.58 -1.55
C PRO A 42 3.09 13.71 -1.13
N PRO A 43 3.05 14.89 -1.79
CA PRO A 43 3.96 16.02 -1.48
C PRO A 43 3.94 16.46 -0.01
N SER A 44 2.81 16.28 0.66
CA SER A 44 2.65 16.60 2.09
C SER A 44 3.26 15.57 3.04
N GLY A 45 3.89 14.52 2.50
CA GLY A 45 4.36 13.35 3.24
C GLY A 45 3.24 12.35 3.52
N PRO A 46 3.50 11.34 4.36
CA PRO A 46 2.57 10.26 4.64
C PRO A 46 1.23 10.77 5.19
N GLN A 47 0.13 10.20 4.70
CA GLN A 47 -1.22 10.57 5.16
C GLN A 47 -1.43 10.21 6.64
N TRP A 48 -0.85 9.12 7.08
CA TRP A 48 -0.86 8.69 8.48
C TRP A 48 0.42 9.15 9.17
N LYS A 49 0.33 10.27 9.92
CA LYS A 49 1.47 10.86 10.64
C LYS A 49 1.66 10.17 11.99
N HIS A 50 2.31 9.01 11.96
CA HIS A 50 2.58 8.20 13.15
C HIS A 50 4.04 7.73 13.18
N GLN A 51 4.60 7.54 14.37
CA GLN A 51 6.00 7.06 14.54
C GLN A 51 6.24 5.67 13.92
N ALA A 52 5.21 4.84 13.81
CA ALA A 52 5.27 3.54 13.16
C ALA A 52 5.68 3.61 11.67
N ASN A 53 5.54 4.78 11.00
CA ASN A 53 6.05 4.95 9.63
C ASN A 53 7.55 4.71 9.53
N GLY A 54 8.34 5.03 10.58
CA GLY A 54 9.77 4.73 10.62
C GLY A 54 10.06 3.24 10.58
N ILE A 55 9.18 2.43 11.18
CA ILE A 55 9.28 0.96 11.15
C ILE A 55 8.82 0.43 9.79
N LEU A 56 7.67 0.92 9.30
CA LEU A 56 7.08 0.47 8.03
C LEU A 56 7.95 0.83 6.82
N ASN A 57 8.73 1.90 6.91
CA ASN A 57 9.60 2.39 5.84
C ASN A 57 11.07 1.96 6.00
N ARG A 58 11.37 1.08 6.97
CA ARG A 58 12.74 0.53 7.08
C ARG A 58 13.15 -0.20 5.80
N ASN A 59 14.40 -0.07 5.43
CA ASN A 59 15.00 -0.67 4.23
C ASN A 59 14.37 -0.20 2.90
N LYS A 60 13.58 0.89 2.91
CA LYS A 60 12.99 1.49 1.71
C LYS A 60 13.61 2.85 1.41
N SER A 61 13.62 3.23 0.14
CA SER A 61 13.79 4.61 -0.30
C SER A 61 12.43 5.29 -0.37
N CYS A 62 12.27 6.47 0.24
CA CYS A 62 11.00 7.20 0.22
C CYS A 62 11.12 8.43 -0.69
N LEU A 63 10.13 8.62 -1.56
CA LEU A 63 10.00 9.76 -2.47
C LEU A 63 8.64 10.43 -2.27
N ASN A 64 8.63 11.77 -2.36
CA ASN A 64 7.38 12.53 -2.39
C ASN A 64 7.07 12.93 -3.82
N LEU A 65 5.97 12.41 -4.39
CA LEU A 65 5.54 12.72 -5.75
C LEU A 65 4.08 13.19 -5.76
N ASP A 66 3.81 14.25 -6.53
CA ASP A 66 2.43 14.63 -6.83
C ASP A 66 1.94 13.92 -8.09
N LEU A 67 1.24 12.81 -7.92
CA LEU A 67 0.68 12.04 -9.03
C LEU A 67 -0.42 12.79 -9.82
N LYS A 68 -0.82 13.98 -9.38
CA LYS A 68 -1.79 14.83 -10.10
C LYS A 68 -1.11 15.78 -11.07
N THR A 69 0.21 15.94 -10.99
CA THR A 69 0.99 16.71 -11.96
C THR A 69 1.55 15.81 -13.04
N PRO A 70 1.70 16.31 -14.28
CA PRO A 70 2.32 15.53 -15.35
C PRO A 70 3.73 15.03 -15.00
N GLU A 71 4.52 15.87 -14.34
CA GLU A 71 5.89 15.57 -13.95
C GLU A 71 5.98 14.46 -12.89
N GLY A 72 5.11 14.53 -11.85
CA GLY A 72 5.06 13.51 -10.80
C GLY A 72 4.53 12.18 -11.32
N LEU A 73 3.53 12.22 -12.20
CA LEU A 73 3.01 11.03 -12.86
C LEU A 73 4.05 10.38 -13.76
N ASP A 74 4.77 11.16 -14.57
CA ASP A 74 5.84 10.66 -15.46
C ASP A 74 6.94 9.97 -14.64
N GLN A 75 7.40 10.59 -13.56
CA GLN A 75 8.38 9.98 -12.65
C GLN A 75 7.89 8.67 -12.06
N ALA A 76 6.62 8.60 -11.63
CA ALA A 76 6.02 7.37 -11.10
C ALA A 76 5.96 6.28 -12.18
N LEU A 77 5.57 6.61 -13.41
CA LEU A 77 5.52 5.66 -14.52
C LEU A 77 6.92 5.16 -14.90
N GLN A 78 7.95 5.99 -14.87
CA GLN A 78 9.34 5.58 -15.08
C GLN A 78 9.83 4.60 -14.00
N LEU A 79 9.42 4.78 -12.73
CA LEU A 79 9.71 3.84 -11.66
C LEU A 79 8.98 2.51 -11.88
N ILE A 80 7.70 2.56 -12.23
CA ILE A 80 6.89 1.37 -12.54
C ILE A 80 7.47 0.61 -13.72
N ASP A 81 7.96 1.30 -14.75
CA ASP A 81 8.55 0.66 -15.93
C ASP A 81 9.74 -0.23 -15.60
N ARG A 82 10.47 0.09 -14.54
CA ARG A 82 11.63 -0.68 -14.06
C ARG A 82 11.29 -1.64 -12.92
N ALA A 83 10.04 -1.64 -12.43
CA ALA A 83 9.63 -2.46 -11.30
C ALA A 83 9.22 -3.87 -11.73
N ASP A 84 9.43 -4.83 -10.85
CA ASP A 84 8.93 -6.19 -10.96
C ASP A 84 7.61 -6.34 -10.21
N VAL A 85 7.44 -5.55 -9.12
CA VAL A 85 6.23 -5.54 -8.30
C VAL A 85 5.77 -4.10 -8.06
N VAL A 86 4.46 -3.86 -8.15
CA VAL A 86 3.84 -2.61 -7.74
C VAL A 86 2.75 -2.89 -6.71
N ILE A 87 2.77 -2.14 -5.61
CA ILE A 87 1.84 -2.29 -4.48
C ILE A 87 1.03 -1.01 -4.34
N GLU A 88 -0.26 -1.12 -4.13
CA GLU A 88 -1.13 0.01 -3.80
C GLU A 88 -2.20 -0.42 -2.76
N SER A 89 -2.74 0.54 -2.02
CA SER A 89 -3.79 0.30 -1.01
C SER A 89 -4.96 1.27 -1.11
N PHE A 90 -5.21 1.79 -2.31
CA PHE A 90 -6.30 2.71 -2.55
C PHE A 90 -7.63 1.97 -2.81
N ARG A 91 -8.72 2.74 -2.80
CA ARG A 91 -10.01 2.22 -3.26
C ARG A 91 -9.95 1.91 -4.77
N PRO A 92 -10.73 0.92 -5.24
CA PRO A 92 -10.78 0.58 -6.65
C PRO A 92 -10.95 1.79 -7.56
N GLY A 93 -10.16 1.84 -8.64
CA GLY A 93 -10.20 2.91 -9.65
C GLY A 93 -9.46 4.21 -9.26
N VAL A 94 -8.89 4.34 -8.06
CA VAL A 94 -8.12 5.54 -7.70
C VAL A 94 -6.86 5.66 -8.54
N MET A 95 -6.06 4.62 -8.64
CA MET A 95 -4.83 4.63 -9.42
C MET A 95 -5.10 4.90 -10.91
N GLN A 96 -6.16 4.30 -11.46
CA GLN A 96 -6.57 4.56 -12.85
C GLN A 96 -6.93 6.03 -13.08
N ARG A 97 -7.66 6.67 -12.14
CA ARG A 97 -7.95 8.11 -12.22
C ARG A 97 -6.72 9.00 -12.11
N LEU A 98 -5.67 8.52 -11.46
CA LEU A 98 -4.36 9.18 -11.39
C LEU A 98 -3.49 8.92 -12.62
N GLY A 99 -3.98 8.18 -13.62
CA GLY A 99 -3.25 7.88 -14.86
C GLY A 99 -2.43 6.59 -14.81
N ILE A 100 -2.55 5.79 -13.75
CA ILE A 100 -1.83 4.51 -13.60
C ILE A 100 -2.83 3.36 -13.74
N ASP A 101 -2.90 2.80 -14.94
CA ASP A 101 -3.76 1.65 -15.26
C ASP A 101 -2.95 0.35 -15.22
N PHE A 102 -3.08 -0.42 -14.13
CA PHE A 102 -2.37 -1.68 -13.97
C PHE A 102 -2.80 -2.76 -14.96
N ALA A 103 -4.02 -2.71 -15.49
CA ALA A 103 -4.46 -3.67 -16.50
C ALA A 103 -3.72 -3.40 -17.82
N ALA A 104 -3.63 -2.15 -18.24
CA ALA A 104 -2.88 -1.76 -19.43
C ALA A 104 -1.37 -2.02 -19.26
N LEU A 105 -0.81 -1.71 -18.08
CA LEU A 105 0.61 -1.96 -17.79
C LEU A 105 0.95 -3.45 -17.88
N ARG A 106 0.12 -4.34 -17.32
CA ARG A 106 0.33 -5.80 -17.39
C ARG A 106 0.11 -6.37 -18.80
N ALA A 107 -0.79 -5.80 -19.58
CA ALA A 107 -0.97 -6.21 -20.98
C ALA A 107 0.32 -6.04 -21.80
N ASN A 108 1.10 -4.99 -21.50
CA ASN A 108 2.38 -4.72 -22.14
C ASN A 108 3.58 -5.40 -21.45
N ARG A 109 3.42 -5.79 -20.19
CA ARG A 109 4.47 -6.40 -19.35
C ARG A 109 3.89 -7.53 -18.52
N SER A 110 3.82 -8.72 -19.11
CA SER A 110 3.22 -9.91 -18.50
C SER A 110 3.90 -10.37 -17.21
N GLN A 111 5.14 -9.96 -16.98
CA GLN A 111 5.91 -10.29 -15.77
C GLN A 111 5.64 -9.32 -14.61
N LEU A 112 4.99 -8.18 -14.86
CA LEU A 112 4.69 -7.21 -13.81
C LEU A 112 3.64 -7.76 -12.84
N ILE A 113 3.99 -7.84 -11.57
CA ILE A 113 3.08 -8.19 -10.48
C ILE A 113 2.47 -6.90 -9.94
N SER A 114 1.15 -6.77 -9.98
CA SER A 114 0.45 -5.68 -9.30
C SER A 114 -0.38 -6.23 -8.13
N LEU A 115 -0.10 -5.72 -6.93
CA LEU A 115 -0.82 -6.07 -5.72
C LEU A 115 -1.68 -4.88 -5.27
N SER A 116 -2.98 -5.09 -5.18
CA SER A 116 -3.92 -4.14 -4.59
C SER A 116 -4.38 -4.66 -3.23
N VAL A 117 -4.32 -3.80 -2.21
CA VAL A 117 -4.71 -4.12 -0.82
C VAL A 117 -5.80 -3.13 -0.37
N PRO A 118 -7.00 -3.18 -0.98
CA PRO A 118 -8.10 -2.30 -0.60
C PRO A 118 -8.67 -2.70 0.76
N GLY A 119 -9.33 -1.77 1.45
CA GLY A 119 -9.94 -2.05 2.73
C GLY A 119 -11.18 -2.96 2.67
N PHE A 120 -11.84 -3.02 1.50
CA PHE A 120 -12.94 -3.94 1.21
C PHE A 120 -12.67 -4.63 -0.12
N ALA A 121 -13.18 -5.84 -0.28
CA ALA A 121 -13.00 -6.61 -1.51
C ALA A 121 -13.49 -5.80 -2.72
N SER A 122 -12.72 -5.82 -3.81
CA SER A 122 -13.02 -5.03 -5.02
C SER A 122 -14.33 -5.46 -5.71
N ASN A 123 -14.77 -6.69 -5.49
CA ASN A 123 -16.05 -7.24 -5.98
C ASN A 123 -17.23 -7.00 -5.01
N ASP A 124 -17.02 -6.37 -3.85
CA ASP A 124 -18.11 -5.97 -2.96
C ASP A 124 -18.82 -4.75 -3.52
N GLN A 125 -19.99 -4.95 -4.12
CA GLN A 125 -20.77 -3.91 -4.79
C GLN A 125 -21.20 -2.78 -3.85
N LEU A 126 -21.37 -3.08 -2.56
CA LEU A 126 -21.84 -2.11 -1.57
C LEU A 126 -20.68 -1.31 -0.97
N ARG A 127 -19.58 -1.98 -0.58
CA ARG A 127 -18.57 -1.41 0.31
C ARG A 127 -17.24 -1.10 -0.39
N SER A 128 -17.00 -1.61 -1.60
CA SER A 128 -15.72 -1.44 -2.31
C SER A 128 -15.27 0.03 -2.43
N GLN A 129 -16.22 0.96 -2.48
CA GLN A 129 -15.95 2.41 -2.57
C GLN A 129 -15.96 3.13 -1.21
N TRP A 130 -16.23 2.42 -0.11
CA TRP A 130 -16.21 3.05 1.20
C TRP A 130 -14.79 3.42 1.63
N LYS A 131 -14.70 4.48 2.43
CA LYS A 131 -13.43 4.83 3.08
C LYS A 131 -13.19 3.82 4.21
N ALA A 132 -12.30 2.89 3.95
CA ALA A 132 -11.97 1.81 4.88
C ALA A 132 -11.01 2.30 5.97
N THR A 133 -11.54 3.07 6.92
CA THR A 133 -10.84 3.28 8.19
C THR A 133 -11.03 2.04 9.06
N GLU A 134 -10.13 1.81 9.98
CA GLU A 134 -10.19 0.65 10.87
C GLU A 134 -11.54 0.53 11.59
N ALA A 135 -12.07 1.64 12.10
CA ALA A 135 -13.37 1.67 12.76
C ALA A 135 -14.51 1.23 11.82
N VAL A 136 -14.48 1.63 10.55
CA VAL A 136 -15.49 1.24 9.56
C VAL A 136 -15.38 -0.25 9.23
N VAL A 137 -14.17 -0.76 9.04
CA VAL A 137 -13.93 -2.19 8.78
C VAL A 137 -14.34 -3.03 9.99
N ALA A 138 -13.95 -2.64 11.20
CA ALA A 138 -14.32 -3.31 12.44
C ALA A 138 -15.85 -3.33 12.65
N ALA A 139 -16.54 -2.22 12.38
CA ALA A 139 -18.00 -2.16 12.46
C ALA A 139 -18.68 -3.13 11.48
N THR A 140 -18.21 -3.17 10.23
CA THR A 140 -18.77 -4.07 9.20
C THR A 140 -18.44 -5.54 9.46
N ALA A 141 -17.36 -5.82 10.20
CA ALA A 141 -16.98 -7.16 10.64
C ALA A 141 -17.72 -7.61 11.93
N GLY A 142 -18.60 -6.75 12.51
CA GLY A 142 -19.29 -7.05 13.74
C GLY A 142 -18.40 -7.01 14.99
N ALA A 143 -17.25 -6.34 14.91
CA ALA A 143 -16.32 -6.23 16.04
C ALA A 143 -16.81 -5.24 17.12
N PHE A 144 -17.86 -4.48 16.86
CA PHE A 144 -18.52 -3.64 17.86
C PHE A 144 -19.64 -4.42 18.51
N THR A 145 -19.56 -4.60 19.82
CA THR A 145 -20.61 -5.23 20.63
C THR A 145 -21.29 -4.18 21.49
N ASP A 146 -22.62 -4.27 21.57
CA ASP A 146 -23.39 -3.57 22.60
C ASP A 146 -23.15 -4.27 23.95
N MET A 147 -22.47 -3.59 24.87
CA MET A 147 -22.21 -4.09 26.21
C MET A 147 -23.37 -3.76 27.20
N GLY A 148 -24.57 -3.54 26.68
CA GLY A 148 -25.77 -3.34 27.52
C GLY A 148 -25.95 -1.93 28.08
N PHE A 149 -25.14 -0.95 27.63
CA PHE A 149 -25.21 0.44 28.11
C PHE A 149 -25.84 1.43 27.12
N ASN A 150 -26.58 0.97 26.13
CA ASN A 150 -27.09 1.78 25.03
C ASN A 150 -25.98 2.65 24.32
N ARG A 151 -24.73 2.20 24.39
CA ARG A 151 -23.58 2.84 23.75
C ARG A 151 -22.79 1.77 23.01
N VAL A 152 -22.53 2.03 21.76
CA VAL A 152 -21.57 1.22 20.98
C VAL A 152 -20.19 1.48 21.56
N LEU A 153 -19.66 0.54 22.33
CA LEU A 153 -18.29 0.60 22.80
C LEU A 153 -17.38 0.01 21.71
N MET A 154 -16.47 0.82 21.21
CA MET A 154 -15.40 0.34 20.37
C MET A 154 -14.48 -0.56 21.22
N GLY A 155 -14.58 -1.86 21.02
CA GLY A 155 -13.55 -2.78 21.46
C GLY A 155 -12.31 -2.50 20.59
N LEU A 156 -11.40 -1.65 21.05
CA LEU A 156 -10.09 -1.56 20.44
C LEU A 156 -9.43 -2.93 20.62
N ASN A 157 -9.17 -3.59 19.51
CA ASN A 157 -8.32 -4.77 19.55
C ASN A 157 -6.95 -4.33 20.10
N PRO A 158 -6.47 -4.89 21.23
CA PRO A 158 -5.21 -4.47 21.85
C PRO A 158 -3.97 -4.84 21.02
N CYS A 159 -4.13 -5.31 19.81
CA CYS A 159 -3.03 -5.66 18.91
C CYS A 159 -2.53 -4.48 18.04
N PHE A 160 -3.01 -3.25 18.29
CA PHE A 160 -2.54 -2.04 17.59
C PHE A 160 -2.13 -0.94 18.55
#